data_c397decd01309d70430ccfe1976bebeb
#
_entry.id   c397decd01309d70430ccfe1976bebeb
#
_cell.length_a   1.000
_cell.length_b   1.000
_cell.length_c   1.000
_cell.angle_alpha   90.00
_cell.angle_beta   90.00
_cell.angle_gamma   90.00
#
_symmetry.space_group_name_H-M   'P 1'
#
loop_
_entity.id
_entity.type
_entity.pdbx_description
1 polymer ?
#
loop_
_entity_poly.entity_id
_entity_poly.type
_entity_poly.pdbx_seq_one_letter_code
_entity_poly.pdbx_strand_id
1 'polypeptide(L)'
;MATLDPSEIMFTPFEPKTKNRFIMYAEGVPAYLIKTANRPSIQFEEIVLDHINVKRYIKGKGAWQPIDVTLYDPVVPSGAQSVMEWIRLSHESVTGRDGYSDFYKKDVTFNMLGPVGDVVEEWVLKGTYIEAANFGDLDYASSDPAEIQLTLKYDYAILQF
;
A
#
# COMPACT_ATOMS: atom_id res chain seq x y z
N MET A 1 43.98 -19.29 -0.48
CA MET A 1 43.00 -18.36 -1.09
C MET A 1 41.93 -19.19 -1.78
N ALA A 2 40.72 -19.14 -1.29
CA ALA A 2 39.63 -19.85 -1.96
C ALA A 2 39.32 -19.12 -3.28
N THR A 3 39.44 -19.83 -4.37
CA THR A 3 38.98 -19.32 -5.67
C THR A 3 37.47 -19.44 -5.71
N LEU A 4 36.79 -18.31 -5.91
CA LEU A 4 35.35 -18.32 -6.13
C LEU A 4 35.06 -19.09 -7.44
N ASP A 5 34.21 -20.09 -7.35
CA ASP A 5 33.76 -20.81 -8.53
C ASP A 5 32.84 -19.90 -9.37
N PRO A 6 33.18 -19.59 -10.61
CA PRO A 6 32.32 -18.78 -11.47
C PRO A 6 30.90 -19.32 -11.61
N SER A 7 30.71 -20.63 -11.47
CA SER A 7 29.39 -21.25 -11.51
C SER A 7 28.51 -20.87 -10.33
N GLU A 8 29.11 -20.63 -9.17
CA GLU A 8 28.36 -20.19 -7.98
C GLU A 8 27.89 -18.72 -8.08
N ILE A 9 28.63 -17.90 -8.82
CA ILE A 9 28.33 -16.47 -8.98
C ILE A 9 27.39 -16.24 -10.16
N MET A 10 27.61 -16.94 -11.27
CA MET A 10 26.95 -16.64 -12.54
C MET A 10 25.75 -17.54 -12.86
N PHE A 11 25.61 -18.68 -12.21
CA PHE A 11 24.64 -19.69 -12.60
C PHE A 11 23.66 -20.14 -11.50
N THR A 12 23.50 -19.36 -10.44
CA THR A 12 22.34 -19.55 -9.57
C THR A 12 21.19 -18.72 -10.13
N PRO A 13 20.35 -19.30 -11.01
CA PRO A 13 19.25 -18.54 -11.57
C PRO A 13 18.21 -18.24 -10.47
N PHE A 14 17.85 -17.00 -10.32
CA PHE A 14 16.71 -16.60 -9.51
C PHE A 14 15.71 -15.85 -10.40
N GLU A 15 14.44 -16.06 -10.14
CA GLU A 15 13.36 -15.31 -10.79
C GLU A 15 13.01 -14.11 -9.92
N PRO A 16 13.30 -12.88 -10.36
CA PRO A 16 12.97 -11.70 -9.56
C PRO A 16 11.47 -11.43 -9.57
N LYS A 17 10.95 -10.94 -8.44
CA LYS A 17 9.60 -10.40 -8.40
C LYS A 17 9.54 -9.12 -9.22
N THR A 18 8.60 -9.02 -10.12
CA THR A 18 8.44 -7.84 -10.98
C THR A 18 7.33 -6.92 -10.46
N LYS A 19 7.51 -5.62 -10.63
CA LYS A 19 6.59 -4.59 -10.12
C LYS A 19 5.21 -4.63 -10.76
N ASN A 20 5.09 -5.18 -11.94
CA ASN A 20 3.84 -5.21 -12.70
C ASN A 20 2.94 -6.42 -12.38
N ARG A 21 3.41 -7.35 -11.57
CA ARG A 21 2.68 -8.57 -11.21
C ARG A 21 2.17 -8.48 -9.78
N PHE A 22 1.08 -7.74 -9.60
CA PHE A 22 0.44 -7.60 -8.29
C PHE A 22 -1.06 -7.43 -8.44
N ILE A 23 -1.79 -7.81 -7.39
CA ILE A 23 -3.22 -7.55 -7.25
C ILE A 23 -3.47 -7.03 -5.84
N MET A 24 -4.26 -5.98 -5.73
CA MET A 24 -4.72 -5.43 -4.46
C MET A 24 -6.22 -5.66 -4.32
N TYR A 25 -6.63 -6.19 -3.19
CA TYR A 25 -8.02 -6.37 -2.84
C TYR A 25 -8.40 -5.45 -1.69
N ALA A 26 -9.34 -4.56 -1.95
CA ALA A 26 -9.97 -3.72 -0.94
C ALA A 26 -11.48 -3.86 -1.09
N GLU A 27 -12.20 -4.05 0.00
CA GLU A 27 -13.65 -4.18 -0.03
C GLU A 27 -14.29 -2.91 -0.60
N GLY A 28 -15.17 -3.08 -1.57
CA GLY A 28 -15.89 -1.98 -2.22
C GLY A 28 -15.11 -1.29 -3.35
N VAL A 29 -13.84 -1.61 -3.55
CA VAL A 29 -13.03 -1.09 -4.66
C VAL A 29 -12.68 -2.23 -5.61
N PRO A 30 -13.10 -2.17 -6.89
CA PRO A 30 -12.74 -3.21 -7.85
C PRO A 30 -11.22 -3.28 -8.07
N ALA A 31 -10.66 -4.49 -7.98
CA ALA A 31 -9.21 -4.69 -8.09
C ALA A 31 -8.64 -4.24 -9.43
N TYR A 32 -9.40 -4.34 -10.51
CA TYR A 32 -8.96 -3.95 -11.85
C TYR A 32 -8.82 -2.43 -12.06
N LEU A 33 -9.30 -1.61 -11.13
CA LEU A 33 -9.16 -0.16 -11.20
C LEU A 33 -7.80 0.32 -10.68
N ILE A 34 -7.09 -0.51 -9.96
CA ILE A 34 -5.83 -0.12 -9.32
C ILE A 34 -4.73 -0.04 -10.35
N LYS A 35 -4.14 1.15 -10.48
CA LYS A 35 -3.03 1.43 -11.39
C LYS A 35 -1.69 1.24 -10.71
N THR A 36 -1.49 1.86 -9.56
CA THR A 36 -0.26 1.79 -8.78
C THR A 36 -0.55 1.62 -7.31
N ALA A 37 0.32 0.93 -6.61
CA ALA A 37 0.26 0.78 -5.17
C ALA A 37 1.67 0.57 -4.61
N ASN A 38 1.88 0.95 -3.36
CA ASN A 38 3.14 0.73 -2.66
C ASN A 38 2.99 -0.45 -1.71
N ARG A 39 4.06 -1.24 -1.59
CA ARG A 39 4.12 -2.25 -0.53
C ARG A 39 4.27 -1.58 0.84
N PRO A 40 3.81 -2.23 1.93
CA PRO A 40 3.94 -1.69 3.27
C PRO A 40 5.40 -1.44 3.65
N SER A 41 5.63 -0.37 4.41
CA SER A 41 6.93 -0.07 4.99
C SER A 41 6.80 0.24 6.47
N ILE A 42 7.83 -0.10 7.23
CA ILE A 42 7.89 0.13 8.67
C ILE A 42 9.12 0.94 9.02
N GLN A 43 8.97 1.86 9.95
CA GLN A 43 10.08 2.62 10.54
C GLN A 43 10.07 2.43 12.05
N PHE A 44 11.27 2.40 12.61
CA PHE A 44 11.46 2.30 14.06
C PHE A 44 12.05 3.60 14.59
N GLU A 45 11.55 4.02 15.74
CA GLU A 45 12.19 5.10 16.48
C GLU A 45 13.55 4.66 16.99
N GLU A 46 14.46 5.62 17.12
CA GLU A 46 15.80 5.40 17.65
C GLU A 46 15.84 5.80 19.12
N ILE A 47 16.39 4.92 19.96
CA ILE A 47 16.70 5.23 21.34
C ILE A 47 18.21 5.35 21.45
N VAL A 48 18.70 6.53 21.85
CA VAL A 48 20.12 6.79 22.02
C VAL A 48 20.50 6.57 23.48
N LEU A 49 21.50 5.72 23.71
CA LEU A 49 22.11 5.51 25.01
C LEU A 49 23.50 6.14 25.01
N ASP A 50 23.68 7.18 25.79
CA ASP A 50 24.97 7.85 25.94
C ASP A 50 25.81 7.18 27.02
N HIS A 51 27.07 6.92 26.71
CA HIS A 51 28.06 6.41 27.66
C HIS A 51 29.41 7.05 27.44
N ILE A 52 29.79 7.97 28.31
CA ILE A 52 31.03 8.77 28.26
C ILE A 52 31.19 9.44 26.88
N ASN A 53 32.07 8.91 26.02
CA ASN A 53 32.34 9.44 24.68
C ASN A 53 31.72 8.60 23.56
N VAL A 54 30.87 7.63 23.90
CA VAL A 54 30.30 6.67 22.95
C VAL A 54 28.79 6.73 23.02
N LYS A 55 28.14 6.74 21.87
CA LYS A 55 26.72 6.61 21.73
C LYS A 55 26.36 5.18 21.29
N ARG A 56 25.35 4.61 21.93
CA ARG A 56 24.75 3.32 21.54
C ARG A 56 23.33 3.55 21.12
N TYR A 57 22.88 2.73 20.20
CA TYR A 57 21.55 2.87 19.61
C TYR A 57 20.74 1.61 19.84
N ILE A 58 19.51 1.79 20.29
CA ILE A 58 18.53 0.72 20.43
C ILE A 58 17.29 1.11 19.63
N LYS A 59 16.66 0.11 19.05
CA LYS A 59 15.40 0.28 18.33
C LYS A 59 14.26 0.60 19.31
N GLY A 60 13.51 1.67 19.04
CA GLY A 60 12.31 2.05 19.76
C GLY A 60 11.03 1.47 19.15
N LYS A 61 9.92 2.17 19.27
CA LYS A 61 8.64 1.75 18.69
C LYS A 61 8.68 1.72 17.17
N GLY A 62 8.08 0.69 16.60
CA GLY A 62 7.82 0.63 15.17
C GLY A 62 6.52 1.33 14.79
N ALA A 63 6.53 2.04 13.67
CA ALA A 63 5.36 2.64 13.08
C ALA A 63 5.28 2.27 11.59
N TRP A 64 4.14 1.77 11.16
CA TRP A 64 3.87 1.49 9.77
C TRP A 64 3.56 2.78 9.03
N GLN A 65 4.18 2.95 7.87
CA GLN A 65 4.01 4.15 7.06
C GLN A 65 2.80 4.03 6.14
N PRO A 66 2.09 5.13 5.86
CA PRO A 66 1.00 5.13 4.91
C PRO A 66 1.44 4.64 3.53
N ILE A 67 0.51 4.07 2.78
CA ILE A 67 0.73 3.68 1.39
C ILE A 67 -0.07 4.58 0.46
N ASP A 68 0.51 4.85 -0.71
CA ASP A 68 -0.16 5.59 -1.77
C ASP A 68 -0.69 4.62 -2.83
N VAL A 69 -1.93 4.80 -3.21
CA VAL A 69 -2.61 4.00 -4.23
C VAL A 69 -3.21 4.93 -5.27
N THR A 70 -2.97 4.64 -6.53
CA THR A 70 -3.59 5.36 -7.66
C THR A 70 -4.60 4.46 -8.33
N LEU A 71 -5.81 4.99 -8.54
CA LEU A 71 -6.91 4.31 -9.20
C LEU A 71 -7.26 4.99 -10.51
N TYR A 72 -7.69 4.21 -11.49
CA TYR A 72 -8.43 4.75 -12.62
C TYR A 72 -9.86 5.10 -12.22
N ASP A 73 -10.42 6.12 -12.81
CA ASP A 73 -11.82 6.53 -12.61
C ASP A 73 -12.65 6.28 -13.88
N PRO A 74 -13.18 5.07 -14.07
CA PRO A 74 -14.02 4.76 -15.22
C PRO A 74 -15.40 5.40 -15.10
N VAL A 75 -16.09 5.50 -16.24
CA VAL A 75 -17.47 6.02 -16.29
C VAL A 75 -18.41 5.08 -15.53
N VAL A 76 -18.30 3.78 -15.77
CA VAL A 76 -19.12 2.73 -15.13
C VAL A 76 -18.24 1.50 -14.86
N PRO A 77 -18.17 1.00 -13.62
CA PRO A 77 -18.59 1.64 -12.36
C PRO A 77 -17.70 2.84 -12.02
N SER A 78 -18.27 3.87 -11.40
CA SER A 78 -17.50 5.06 -11.03
C SER A 78 -16.54 4.76 -9.87
N GLY A 79 -15.25 4.99 -10.10
CA GLY A 79 -14.23 4.86 -9.06
C GLY A 79 -14.41 5.89 -7.95
N ALA A 80 -14.82 7.11 -8.31
CA ALA A 80 -15.11 8.17 -7.37
C ALA A 80 -16.24 7.80 -6.41
N GLN A 81 -17.30 7.15 -6.89
CA GLN A 81 -18.40 6.68 -6.05
C GLN A 81 -17.93 5.62 -5.04
N SER A 82 -17.15 4.64 -5.50
CA SER A 82 -16.63 3.58 -4.62
C SER A 82 -15.75 4.15 -3.50
N VAL A 83 -14.89 5.10 -3.84
CA VAL A 83 -14.03 5.78 -2.87
C VAL A 83 -14.85 6.62 -1.89
N MET A 84 -15.82 7.38 -2.40
CA MET A 84 -16.68 8.21 -1.53
C MET A 84 -17.58 7.40 -0.62
N GLU A 85 -18.03 6.23 -1.03
CA GLU A 85 -18.79 5.33 -0.14
C GLU A 85 -17.94 4.89 1.05
N TRP A 86 -16.67 4.57 0.82
CA TRP A 86 -15.77 4.25 1.91
C TRP A 86 -15.52 5.46 2.82
N ILE A 87 -15.29 6.65 2.24
CA ILE A 87 -15.08 7.88 2.99
C ILE A 87 -16.32 8.25 3.81
N ARG A 88 -17.54 8.05 3.29
CA ARG A 88 -18.78 8.34 4.00
C ARG A 88 -18.95 7.49 5.26
N LEU A 89 -18.38 6.31 5.31
CA LEU A 89 -18.37 5.50 6.54
C LEU A 89 -17.59 6.16 7.66
N SER A 90 -16.58 6.97 7.34
CA SER A 90 -15.78 7.71 8.33
C SER A 90 -16.24 9.15 8.53
N HIS A 91 -16.68 9.81 7.47
CA HIS A 91 -17.06 11.22 7.51
C HIS A 91 -18.14 11.54 6.49
N GLU A 92 -19.24 12.10 6.95
CA GLU A 92 -20.31 12.58 6.08
C GLU A 92 -20.14 14.06 5.76
N SER A 93 -20.03 14.39 4.46
CA SER A 93 -19.73 15.74 4.01
C SER A 93 -20.84 16.75 4.28
N VAL A 94 -22.10 16.32 4.26
CA VAL A 94 -23.27 17.22 4.43
C VAL A 94 -23.48 17.61 5.88
N THR A 95 -23.45 16.62 6.78
CA THR A 95 -23.74 16.85 8.21
C THR A 95 -22.48 17.05 9.04
N GLY A 96 -21.31 16.68 8.52
CA GLY A 96 -20.06 16.70 9.27
C GLY A 96 -19.95 15.64 10.36
N ARG A 97 -20.81 14.64 10.35
CA ARG A 97 -20.77 13.54 11.33
C ARG A 97 -19.66 12.56 10.99
N ASP A 98 -18.98 12.08 12.02
CA ASP A 98 -17.97 11.05 11.93
C ASP A 98 -18.56 9.69 12.34
N GLY A 99 -18.12 8.63 11.65
CA GLY A 99 -18.48 7.27 11.98
C GLY A 99 -17.51 6.63 12.98
N TYR A 100 -17.95 5.52 13.58
CA TYR A 100 -17.09 4.72 14.43
C TYR A 100 -16.05 3.95 13.62
N SER A 101 -14.89 3.71 14.19
CA SER A 101 -13.78 3.02 13.53
C SER A 101 -14.13 1.63 13.00
N ASP A 102 -15.04 0.93 13.68
CA ASP A 102 -15.49 -0.41 13.24
C ASP A 102 -16.19 -0.39 11.88
N PHE A 103 -16.74 0.75 11.46
CA PHE A 103 -17.44 0.87 10.19
C PHE A 103 -16.52 1.21 9.03
N TYR A 104 -15.48 2.02 9.24
CA TYR A 104 -14.63 2.49 8.14
C TYR A 104 -13.29 1.75 8.02
N LYS A 105 -12.81 1.11 9.08
CA LYS A 105 -11.58 0.32 9.01
C LYS A 105 -11.84 -1.02 8.34
N LYS A 106 -11.08 -1.29 7.30
CA LYS A 106 -11.19 -2.51 6.49
C LYS A 106 -9.84 -3.19 6.35
N ASP A 107 -9.88 -4.47 6.04
CA ASP A 107 -8.67 -5.20 5.70
C ASP A 107 -8.39 -5.10 4.21
N VAL A 108 -7.14 -4.83 3.87
CA VAL A 108 -6.65 -4.75 2.49
C VAL A 108 -5.59 -5.82 2.27
N THR A 109 -5.68 -6.54 1.17
CA THR A 109 -4.75 -7.60 0.83
C THR A 109 -3.99 -7.26 -0.44
N PHE A 110 -2.65 -7.38 -0.38
CA PHE A 110 -1.77 -7.29 -1.53
C PHE A 110 -1.20 -8.65 -1.86
N ASN A 111 -1.35 -9.07 -3.11
CA ASN A 111 -0.75 -10.28 -3.63
C ASN A 111 0.29 -9.93 -4.69
N MET A 112 1.51 -10.39 -4.50
CA MET A 112 2.52 -10.41 -5.56
C MET A 112 2.42 -11.73 -6.32
N LEU A 113 2.45 -11.64 -7.64
CA LEU A 113 2.27 -12.80 -8.49
C LEU A 113 3.59 -13.24 -9.13
N GLY A 114 3.75 -14.55 -9.30
CA GLY A 114 4.83 -15.15 -10.08
C GLY A 114 4.56 -15.13 -11.59
N PRO A 115 5.52 -15.65 -12.39
CA PRO A 115 5.41 -15.65 -13.85
C PRO A 115 4.21 -16.40 -14.40
N VAL A 116 3.73 -17.42 -13.69
CA VAL A 116 2.58 -18.24 -14.08
C VAL A 116 1.27 -17.83 -13.41
N GLY A 117 1.26 -16.71 -12.69
CA GLY A 117 0.07 -16.19 -12.02
C GLY A 117 -0.15 -16.74 -10.62
N ASP A 118 0.78 -17.51 -10.08
CA ASP A 118 0.75 -17.99 -8.71
C ASP A 118 1.04 -16.87 -7.71
N VAL A 119 0.44 -16.93 -6.53
CA VAL A 119 0.69 -15.97 -5.46
C VAL A 119 1.99 -16.34 -4.75
N VAL A 120 2.99 -15.46 -4.84
CA VAL A 120 4.31 -15.69 -4.25
C VAL A 120 4.56 -14.86 -3.00
N GLU A 121 3.76 -13.83 -2.77
CA GLU A 121 3.84 -12.99 -1.59
C GLU A 121 2.46 -12.42 -1.29
N GLU A 122 2.02 -12.52 -0.05
CA GLU A 122 0.76 -11.97 0.40
C GLU A 122 0.95 -11.09 1.62
N TRP A 123 0.52 -9.84 1.49
CA TRP A 123 0.47 -8.87 2.58
C TRP A 123 -0.96 -8.60 2.96
N VAL A 124 -1.25 -8.62 4.24
CA VAL A 124 -2.55 -8.20 4.79
C VAL A 124 -2.36 -6.95 5.63
N LEU A 125 -3.04 -5.88 5.26
CA LEU A 125 -3.06 -4.63 6.01
C LEU A 125 -4.29 -4.61 6.90
N LYS A 126 -4.09 -4.55 8.20
CA LYS A 126 -5.16 -4.57 9.19
C LYS A 126 -5.55 -3.15 9.62
N GLY A 127 -6.85 -2.92 9.73
CA GLY A 127 -7.38 -1.64 10.18
C GLY A 127 -7.11 -0.49 9.20
N THR A 128 -7.20 -0.75 7.92
CA THR A 128 -6.92 0.23 6.86
C THR A 128 -8.08 1.19 6.68
N TYR A 129 -7.77 2.48 6.58
CA TYR A 129 -8.73 3.52 6.25
C TYR A 129 -8.09 4.55 5.31
N ILE A 130 -8.94 5.34 4.66
CA ILE A 130 -8.49 6.41 3.78
C ILE A 130 -8.11 7.62 4.62
N GLU A 131 -6.82 7.96 4.66
CA GLU A 131 -6.31 9.16 5.33
C GLU A 131 -6.53 10.40 4.46
N ALA A 132 -6.29 10.28 3.16
CA ALA A 132 -6.46 11.35 2.19
C ALA A 132 -6.92 10.78 0.84
N ALA A 133 -7.75 11.53 0.14
CA ALA A 133 -8.18 11.22 -1.20
C ALA A 133 -8.10 12.48 -2.07
N ASN A 134 -7.52 12.35 -3.25
CA ASN A 134 -7.46 13.41 -4.26
C ASN A 134 -8.08 12.87 -5.55
N PHE A 135 -9.14 13.51 -6.01
CA PHE A 135 -9.86 13.09 -7.21
C PHE A 135 -9.25 13.62 -8.50
N GLY A 136 -8.10 14.26 -8.42
CA GLY A 136 -7.34 14.71 -9.56
C GLY A 136 -7.80 16.07 -10.12
N ASP A 137 -7.07 16.51 -11.13
CA ASP A 137 -7.31 17.79 -11.82
C ASP A 137 -8.07 17.54 -13.14
N LEU A 138 -8.81 18.53 -13.57
CA LEU A 138 -9.54 18.51 -14.83
C LEU A 138 -9.01 19.62 -15.75
N ASP A 139 -8.76 19.28 -17.02
CA ASP A 139 -8.25 20.20 -18.03
C ASP A 139 -8.90 19.89 -19.38
N TYR A 140 -9.52 20.90 -20.00
CA TYR A 140 -10.13 20.78 -21.33
C TYR A 140 -9.13 20.46 -22.45
N ALA A 141 -7.87 20.83 -22.25
CA ALA A 141 -6.81 20.59 -23.24
C ALA A 141 -6.20 19.17 -23.17
N SER A 142 -6.49 18.43 -22.10
CA SER A 142 -5.96 17.09 -21.90
C SER A 142 -7.03 16.03 -22.16
N SER A 143 -6.65 14.96 -22.87
CA SER A 143 -7.46 13.76 -23.06
C SER A 143 -7.00 12.58 -22.23
N ASP A 144 -6.11 12.81 -21.26
CA ASP A 144 -5.64 11.76 -20.35
C ASP A 144 -6.77 11.24 -19.47
N PRO A 145 -6.76 9.93 -19.11
CA PRO A 145 -7.76 9.39 -18.23
C PRO A 145 -7.68 10.03 -16.84
N ALA A 146 -8.85 10.26 -16.23
CA ALA A 146 -8.93 10.73 -14.85
C ALA A 146 -8.43 9.66 -13.88
N GLU A 147 -7.71 10.08 -12.86
CA GLU A 147 -7.13 9.21 -11.85
C GLU A 147 -7.50 9.71 -10.45
N ILE A 148 -7.59 8.78 -9.51
CA ILE A 148 -7.84 9.08 -8.11
C ILE A 148 -6.62 8.63 -7.31
N GLN A 149 -6.08 9.53 -6.50
CA GLN A 149 -4.97 9.23 -5.61
C GLN A 149 -5.47 9.09 -4.18
N LEU A 150 -5.15 7.96 -3.56
CA LEU A 150 -5.50 7.65 -2.19
C LEU A 150 -4.25 7.49 -1.35
N THR A 151 -4.29 8.02 -0.13
CA THR A 151 -3.33 7.68 0.91
C THR A 151 -4.07 6.83 1.94
N LEU A 152 -3.62 5.59 2.10
CA LEU A 152 -4.19 4.63 3.03
C LEU A 152 -3.29 4.51 4.26
N LYS A 153 -3.90 4.64 5.42
CA LYS A 153 -3.24 4.37 6.69
C LYS A 153 -3.82 3.13 7.32
N TYR A 154 -2.97 2.36 7.96
CA TYR A 154 -3.33 1.07 8.55
C TYR A 154 -2.61 0.89 9.89
N ASP A 155 -3.15 0.02 10.73
CA ASP A 155 -2.60 -0.21 12.06
C ASP A 155 -1.30 -1.04 12.00
N TYR A 156 -1.33 -2.14 11.24
CA TYR A 156 -0.17 -3.00 11.02
C TYR A 156 -0.34 -3.84 9.75
N ALA A 157 0.76 -4.37 9.28
CA ALA A 157 0.78 -5.26 8.12
C ALA A 157 1.36 -6.63 8.50
N ILE A 158 0.82 -7.68 7.92
CA ILE A 158 1.27 -9.05 8.10
C ILE A 158 1.71 -9.61 6.76
N LEU A 159 2.93 -10.10 6.69
CA LEU A 159 3.39 -10.89 5.57
C LEU A 159 2.98 -12.35 5.80
N GLN A 160 2.08 -12.85 4.97
CA GLN A 160 1.58 -14.22 5.12
C GLN A 160 2.56 -15.26 4.54
N PHE A 161 3.15 -14.98 3.40
CA PHE A 161 4.17 -15.81 2.76
C PHE A 161 4.86 -15.10 1.59
#